data_3fb9ba4f73c24b5a35293fd1f890903d
#
_entry.id   3fb9ba4f73c24b5a35293fd1f890903d
#
_cell.length_a   1.000
_cell.length_b   1.000
_cell.length_c   1.000
_cell.angle_alpha   90.00
_cell.angle_beta   90.00
_cell.angle_gamma   90.00
#
_symmetry.space_group_name_H-M   'P 1'
#
loop_
_entity.id
_entity.type
_entity.pdbx_description
1 polymer ?
#
loop_
_entity_poly.entity_id
_entity_poly.type
_entity_poly.pdbx_seq_one_letter_code
_entity_poly.pdbx_strand_id
1 'polypeptide(L)'
;YLHSGAILSPQNMQAEQERITQILRNRGYYTFSGDSVRFEVDTLVASDVWVRSVVHSPERTYRIGRVRMRQIARHETGESLKQARDGISFDLDPKHYIRPSELARRIWIRPGALYSMQHTSSTYTALSELPTLQSVSIQYHPDTLATDSAVLDCDITAASTQTKSIGGDIVGTNSSGNFGVSSSLNFQNSNLFHGGEQLHLQLRGGYESLGERRNDHLNYGAEASLTFPRLLVPFRHSKGPSTILSSTSLQ
;
A
#
# COMPACT_ATOMS: atom_id res chain seq x y z
N TYR A 1 -22.93 -13.78 4.12
CA TYR A 1 -23.15 -13.95 5.56
C TYR A 1 -24.32 -14.88 5.79
N LEU A 2 -24.15 -15.84 6.70
CA LEU A 2 -25.24 -16.69 7.17
C LEU A 2 -26.10 -15.90 8.17
N HIS A 3 -27.36 -15.70 7.86
CA HIS A 3 -28.38 -15.11 8.73
C HIS A 3 -29.70 -15.88 8.58
N SER A 4 -30.60 -15.73 9.52
CA SER A 4 -31.92 -16.39 9.46
C SER A 4 -32.63 -16.02 8.16
N GLY A 5 -33.10 -17.02 7.41
CA GLY A 5 -33.72 -16.86 6.09
C GLY A 5 -32.75 -16.76 4.91
N ALA A 6 -31.44 -16.83 5.13
CA ALA A 6 -30.46 -16.86 4.03
C ALA A 6 -30.45 -18.22 3.33
N ILE A 7 -30.20 -18.22 2.03
CA ILE A 7 -30.02 -19.46 1.26
C ILE A 7 -28.71 -20.10 1.68
N LEU A 8 -28.80 -21.37 2.10
CA LEU A 8 -27.60 -22.15 2.38
C LEU A 8 -26.89 -22.52 1.08
N SER A 9 -25.73 -21.92 0.84
CA SER A 9 -24.88 -22.21 -0.31
C SER A 9 -23.43 -22.35 0.11
N PRO A 10 -22.60 -23.11 -0.62
CA PRO A 10 -21.15 -23.21 -0.32
C PRO A 10 -20.48 -21.84 -0.26
N GLN A 11 -20.88 -20.91 -1.12
CA GLN A 11 -20.33 -19.56 -1.17
C GLN A 11 -20.64 -18.78 0.11
N ASN A 12 -21.88 -18.86 0.62
CA ASN A 12 -22.26 -18.18 1.86
C ASN A 12 -21.55 -18.80 3.08
N MET A 13 -21.33 -20.11 3.07
CA MET A 13 -20.57 -20.79 4.12
C MET A 13 -19.11 -20.37 4.10
N GLN A 14 -18.49 -20.30 2.93
CA GLN A 14 -17.11 -19.82 2.79
C GLN A 14 -16.96 -18.34 3.21
N ALA A 15 -17.88 -17.48 2.80
CA ALA A 15 -17.88 -16.07 3.20
C ALA A 15 -18.00 -15.90 4.72
N GLU A 16 -18.81 -16.73 5.39
CA GLU A 16 -18.94 -16.71 6.84
C GLU A 16 -17.68 -17.26 7.53
N GLN A 17 -17.07 -18.31 6.99
CA GLN A 17 -15.78 -18.84 7.44
C GLN A 17 -14.69 -17.77 7.37
N GLU A 18 -14.59 -17.05 6.26
CA GLU A 18 -13.65 -15.94 6.09
C GLU A 18 -13.92 -14.80 7.09
N ARG A 19 -15.21 -14.45 7.31
CA ARG A 19 -15.61 -13.42 8.27
C ARG A 19 -15.18 -13.80 9.70
N ILE A 20 -15.44 -15.03 10.13
CA ILE A 20 -15.04 -15.52 11.45
C ILE A 20 -13.52 -15.50 11.57
N THR A 21 -12.81 -15.95 10.54
CA THR A 21 -11.35 -15.95 10.49
C THR A 21 -10.78 -14.54 10.65
N GLN A 22 -11.33 -13.58 9.92
CA GLN A 22 -10.90 -12.17 10.01
C GLN A 22 -11.15 -11.59 11.40
N ILE A 23 -12.31 -11.85 12.00
CA ILE A 23 -12.65 -11.37 13.35
C ILE A 23 -11.65 -11.92 14.38
N LEU A 24 -11.36 -13.21 14.34
CA LEU A 24 -10.45 -13.84 15.30
C LEU A 24 -9.01 -13.40 15.08
N ARG A 25 -8.55 -13.33 13.85
CA ARG A 25 -7.21 -12.79 13.52
C ARG A 25 -7.06 -11.33 13.93
N ASN A 26 -8.11 -10.53 13.85
CA ASN A 26 -8.08 -9.13 14.33
C ASN A 26 -8.08 -9.01 15.87
N ARG A 27 -8.42 -10.10 16.58
CA ARG A 27 -8.37 -10.19 18.04
C ARG A 27 -7.08 -10.83 18.58
N GLY A 28 -6.08 -11.00 17.73
CA GLY A 28 -4.77 -11.50 18.15
C GLY A 28 -4.51 -12.97 17.86
N TYR A 29 -5.45 -13.71 17.33
CA TYR A 29 -5.27 -15.14 17.02
C TYR A 29 -4.52 -15.32 15.69
N TYR A 30 -3.23 -15.12 15.71
CA TYR A 30 -2.36 -15.16 14.52
C TYR A 30 -2.40 -16.50 13.78
N THR A 31 -2.39 -17.60 14.50
CA THR A 31 -2.36 -18.97 13.95
C THR A 31 -3.74 -19.48 13.50
N PHE A 32 -4.81 -18.72 13.76
CA PHE A 32 -6.16 -19.14 13.37
C PHE A 32 -6.31 -19.21 11.85
N SER A 33 -6.85 -20.32 11.36
CA SER A 33 -7.15 -20.52 9.94
C SER A 33 -8.63 -20.86 9.73
N GLY A 34 -9.11 -20.67 8.50
CA GLY A 34 -10.49 -21.04 8.13
C GLY A 34 -10.81 -22.51 8.37
N ASP A 35 -9.82 -23.41 8.26
CA ASP A 35 -10.01 -24.84 8.49
C ASP A 35 -10.45 -25.18 9.92
N SER A 36 -10.24 -24.27 10.85
CA SER A 36 -10.70 -24.39 12.24
C SER A 36 -12.17 -24.07 12.42
N VAL A 37 -12.87 -23.65 11.36
CA VAL A 37 -14.31 -23.36 11.36
C VAL A 37 -15.02 -24.48 10.61
N ARG A 38 -15.88 -25.20 11.30
CA ARG A 38 -16.72 -26.23 10.70
C ARG A 38 -18.18 -25.82 10.79
N PHE A 39 -18.96 -26.22 9.80
CA PHE A 39 -20.40 -26.03 9.79
C PHE A 39 -21.07 -27.40 9.93
N GLU A 40 -21.90 -27.54 10.93
CA GLU A 40 -22.81 -28.68 11.12
C GLU A 40 -24.18 -28.27 10.60
N VAL A 41 -24.72 -29.04 9.67
CA VAL A 41 -26.01 -28.77 9.04
C VAL A 41 -26.99 -29.84 9.49
N ASP A 42 -28.08 -29.44 10.15
CA ASP A 42 -29.18 -30.32 10.51
C ASP A 42 -30.35 -30.09 9.56
N THR A 43 -30.72 -31.17 8.85
CA THR A 43 -31.79 -31.18 7.85
C THR A 43 -33.06 -31.91 8.32
N LEU A 44 -33.09 -32.34 9.58
CA LEU A 44 -34.20 -33.18 10.11
C LEU A 44 -35.45 -32.38 10.48
N VAL A 45 -35.40 -31.05 10.46
CA VAL A 45 -36.55 -30.20 10.80
C VAL A 45 -37.33 -29.86 9.52
N ALA A 46 -38.55 -30.30 9.39
CA ALA A 46 -39.42 -30.44 8.25
C ALA A 46 -39.43 -29.33 7.16
N SER A 47 -39.03 -28.11 7.40
CA SER A 47 -38.97 -27.01 6.42
C SER A 47 -37.75 -26.10 6.55
N ASP A 48 -37.02 -26.21 7.65
CA ASP A 48 -35.89 -25.32 7.96
C ASP A 48 -34.60 -26.10 8.10
N VAL A 49 -33.51 -25.51 7.64
CA VAL A 49 -32.18 -26.06 7.79
C VAL A 49 -31.48 -25.30 8.91
N TRP A 50 -31.05 -26.02 9.93
CA TRP A 50 -30.27 -25.44 11.03
C TRP A 50 -28.80 -25.59 10.76
N VAL A 51 -28.08 -24.45 10.85
CA VAL A 51 -26.62 -24.42 10.65
C VAL A 51 -25.96 -23.97 11.95
N ARG A 52 -25.07 -24.81 12.47
CA ARG A 52 -24.21 -24.50 13.61
C ARG A 52 -22.77 -24.31 13.14
N SER A 53 -22.18 -23.17 13.45
CA SER A 53 -20.74 -22.98 13.28
C SER A 53 -19.99 -23.49 14.52
N VAL A 54 -19.13 -24.47 14.35
CA VAL A 54 -18.22 -24.98 15.38
C VAL A 54 -16.85 -24.40 15.14
N VAL A 55 -16.36 -23.60 16.09
CA VAL A 55 -15.07 -22.91 15.98
C VAL A 55 -14.12 -23.55 17.00
N HIS A 56 -13.04 -24.15 16.49
CA HIS A 56 -11.94 -24.61 17.32
C HIS A 56 -11.02 -23.41 17.59
N SER A 57 -11.18 -22.80 18.75
CA SER A 57 -10.40 -21.63 19.13
C SER A 57 -8.94 -22.01 19.36
N PRO A 58 -7.98 -21.25 18.80
CA PRO A 58 -6.58 -21.42 19.13
C PRO A 58 -6.33 -21.02 20.58
N GLU A 59 -5.37 -21.68 21.22
CA GLU A 59 -5.16 -21.59 22.66
C GLU A 59 -4.67 -20.23 23.15
N ARG A 60 -4.05 -19.40 22.26
CA ARG A 60 -3.44 -18.15 22.70
C ARG A 60 -3.55 -17.01 21.69
N THR A 61 -3.57 -15.79 22.20
CA THR A 61 -3.44 -14.55 21.41
C THR A 61 -1.99 -14.09 21.35
N TYR A 62 -1.61 -13.46 20.26
CA TYR A 62 -0.26 -12.97 20.02
C TYR A 62 -0.18 -11.46 20.14
N ARG A 63 0.92 -10.96 20.72
CA ARG A 63 1.28 -9.55 20.76
C ARG A 63 2.46 -9.28 19.82
N ILE A 64 2.52 -8.08 19.32
CA ILE A 64 3.64 -7.63 18.49
C ILE A 64 4.82 -7.30 19.39
N GLY A 65 5.96 -7.90 19.11
CA GLY A 65 7.24 -7.62 19.75
C GLY A 65 7.94 -6.44 19.07
N ARG A 66 9.11 -6.71 18.50
CA ARG A 66 9.87 -5.71 17.73
C ARG A 66 9.28 -5.52 16.34
N VAL A 67 9.22 -4.27 15.89
CA VAL A 67 8.85 -3.93 14.51
C VAL A 67 10.05 -3.31 13.82
N ARG A 68 10.47 -3.93 12.72
CA ARG A 68 11.59 -3.44 11.89
C ARG A 68 11.10 -3.17 10.48
N MET A 69 11.45 -2.01 9.95
CA MET A 69 11.23 -1.64 8.55
C MET A 69 12.59 -1.54 7.85
N ARG A 70 12.80 -2.37 6.83
CA ARG A 70 13.99 -2.34 5.99
C ARG A 70 13.64 -1.90 4.58
N GLN A 71 14.30 -0.87 4.12
CA GLN A 71 14.24 -0.41 2.74
C GLN A 71 15.47 -0.96 1.99
N ILE A 72 15.25 -1.91 1.08
CA ILE A 72 16.30 -2.55 0.33
C ILE A 72 16.71 -1.64 -0.83
N ALA A 73 17.97 -1.22 -0.84
CA ALA A 73 18.54 -0.45 -1.95
C ALA A 73 18.66 -1.31 -3.21
N ARG A 74 18.46 -0.72 -4.36
CA ARG A 74 18.65 -1.40 -5.65
C ARG A 74 20.11 -1.78 -5.93
N HIS A 75 21.04 -1.01 -5.37
CA HIS A 75 22.48 -1.28 -5.40
C HIS A 75 22.98 -1.30 -3.96
N GLU A 76 23.57 -2.40 -3.55
CA GLU A 76 24.17 -2.54 -2.23
C GLU A 76 25.34 -1.57 -2.10
N THR A 77 25.15 -0.51 -1.35
CA THR A 77 26.22 0.46 -1.02
C THR A 77 26.87 0.18 0.33
N GLY A 78 26.45 -0.88 1.01
CA GLY A 78 27.00 -1.27 2.33
C GLY A 78 26.63 -0.35 3.49
N GLU A 79 26.17 0.85 3.22
CA GLU A 79 25.76 1.83 4.22
C GLU A 79 24.23 1.87 4.32
N SER A 80 23.70 1.86 5.54
CA SER A 80 22.29 2.02 5.81
C SER A 80 22.04 3.12 6.83
N LEU A 81 20.97 3.86 6.66
CA LEU A 81 20.53 4.89 7.60
C LEU A 81 19.65 4.24 8.66
N LYS A 82 20.22 4.00 9.86
CA LYS A 82 19.47 3.41 10.98
C LYS A 82 18.84 4.50 11.82
N GLN A 83 17.54 4.43 11.99
CA GLN A 83 16.77 5.35 12.83
C GLN A 83 15.69 4.58 13.59
N ALA A 84 15.21 5.13 14.70
CA ALA A 84 14.09 4.58 15.45
C ALA A 84 13.04 5.68 15.66
N ARG A 85 11.77 5.35 15.48
CA ARG A 85 10.67 6.25 15.72
C ARG A 85 9.39 5.47 16.09
N ASP A 86 8.67 5.97 17.08
CA ASP A 86 7.41 5.37 17.56
C ASP A 86 7.52 3.85 17.87
N GLY A 87 8.70 3.43 18.39
CA GLY A 87 9.01 2.04 18.69
C GLY A 87 9.35 1.16 17.48
N ILE A 88 9.40 1.74 16.27
CA ILE A 88 9.75 1.05 15.04
C ILE A 88 11.20 1.36 14.69
N SER A 89 11.97 0.31 14.38
CA SER A 89 13.34 0.44 13.89
C SER A 89 13.35 0.52 12.37
N PHE A 90 13.97 1.56 11.83
CA PHE A 90 14.12 1.80 10.39
C PHE A 90 15.55 1.56 9.97
N ASP A 91 15.70 0.82 8.88
CA ASP A 91 16.95 0.56 8.17
C ASP A 91 16.74 0.96 6.71
N LEU A 92 17.20 2.16 6.33
CA LEU A 92 16.80 2.86 5.11
C LEU A 92 17.97 3.00 4.14
N ASP A 93 17.66 3.03 2.84
CA ASP A 93 18.59 3.36 1.76
C ASP A 93 19.02 4.84 1.85
N PRO A 94 20.31 5.17 2.06
CA PRO A 94 20.75 6.56 2.21
C PRO A 94 20.42 7.48 1.03
N LYS A 95 20.32 6.92 -0.19
CA LYS A 95 20.12 7.69 -1.41
C LYS A 95 18.63 7.94 -1.73
N HIS A 96 17.78 6.97 -1.37
CA HIS A 96 16.37 6.98 -1.78
C HIS A 96 15.40 6.85 -0.58
N TYR A 97 15.86 7.22 0.63
CA TYR A 97 15.05 7.06 1.83
C TYR A 97 13.80 7.95 1.82
N ILE A 98 12.77 7.42 2.46
CA ILE A 98 11.61 8.21 2.88
C ILE A 98 11.79 8.54 4.35
N ARG A 99 11.41 9.73 4.76
CA ARG A 99 11.51 10.15 6.17
C ARG A 99 10.81 9.15 7.08
N PRO A 100 11.47 8.67 8.16
CA PRO A 100 10.85 7.74 9.12
C PRO A 100 9.52 8.21 9.67
N SER A 101 9.31 9.53 9.78
CA SER A 101 8.04 10.11 10.19
C SER A 101 6.87 9.81 9.22
N GLU A 102 7.14 9.76 7.93
CA GLU A 102 6.13 9.47 6.93
C GLU A 102 5.86 7.96 6.86
N LEU A 103 6.91 7.14 6.99
CA LEU A 103 6.77 5.68 7.08
C LEU A 103 6.01 5.26 8.34
N ALA A 104 6.39 5.81 9.50
CA ALA A 104 5.75 5.49 10.78
C ALA A 104 4.24 5.81 10.79
N ARG A 105 3.79 6.83 10.05
CA ARG A 105 2.35 7.16 9.91
C ARG A 105 1.57 6.13 9.10
N ARG A 106 2.26 5.39 8.23
CA ARG A 106 1.66 4.38 7.33
C ARG A 106 1.73 2.97 7.88
N ILE A 107 2.40 2.78 9.00
CA ILE A 107 2.51 1.49 9.70
C ILE A 107 1.53 1.50 10.85
N TRP A 108 0.49 0.64 10.80
CA TRP A 108 -0.49 0.44 11.87
C TRP A 108 -0.04 -0.59 12.90
N ILE A 109 0.96 -1.41 12.54
CA ILE A 109 1.54 -2.42 13.42
C ILE A 109 2.37 -1.71 14.49
N ARG A 110 2.03 -1.90 15.76
CA ARG A 110 2.71 -1.23 16.89
C ARG A 110 3.26 -2.25 17.87
N PRO A 111 4.50 -2.04 18.39
CA PRO A 111 5.04 -2.86 19.47
C PRO A 111 4.10 -2.89 20.68
N GLY A 112 3.94 -4.07 21.29
CA GLY A 112 3.08 -4.30 22.45
C GLY A 112 1.59 -4.45 22.14
N ALA A 113 1.11 -4.05 20.96
CA ALA A 113 -0.27 -4.24 20.56
C ALA A 113 -0.60 -5.70 20.27
N LEU A 114 -1.88 -6.07 20.32
CA LEU A 114 -2.34 -7.36 19.82
C LEU A 114 -2.12 -7.43 18.29
N TYR A 115 -1.79 -8.64 17.81
CA TYR A 115 -1.79 -8.90 16.37
C TYR A 115 -3.17 -8.59 15.77
N SER A 116 -3.17 -7.99 14.60
CA SER A 116 -4.38 -7.71 13.83
C SER A 116 -4.09 -7.86 12.34
N MET A 117 -4.84 -8.72 11.69
CA MET A 117 -4.79 -8.91 10.24
C MET A 117 -5.14 -7.61 9.49
N GLN A 118 -6.10 -6.85 10.01
CA GLN A 118 -6.49 -5.56 9.44
C GLN A 118 -5.35 -4.55 9.49
N HIS A 119 -4.61 -4.46 10.62
CA HIS A 119 -3.45 -3.58 10.72
C HIS A 119 -2.34 -3.99 9.74
N THR A 120 -2.13 -5.29 9.55
CA THR A 120 -1.18 -5.81 8.57
C THR A 120 -1.57 -5.42 7.15
N SER A 121 -2.83 -5.65 6.76
CA SER A 121 -3.36 -5.30 5.44
C SER A 121 -3.31 -3.79 5.19
N SER A 122 -3.75 -2.97 6.16
CA SER A 122 -3.69 -1.51 6.05
C SER A 122 -2.26 -1.00 5.93
N THR A 123 -1.30 -1.59 6.67
CA THR A 123 0.12 -1.25 6.55
C THR A 123 0.65 -1.60 5.16
N TYR A 124 0.35 -2.80 4.67
CA TYR A 124 0.76 -3.24 3.34
C TYR A 124 0.23 -2.29 2.25
N THR A 125 -1.07 -2.00 2.26
CA THR A 125 -1.71 -1.10 1.28
C THR A 125 -1.08 0.28 1.33
N ALA A 126 -0.96 0.89 2.52
CA ALA A 126 -0.43 2.23 2.67
C ALA A 126 1.05 2.38 2.27
N LEU A 127 1.85 1.35 2.45
CA LEU A 127 3.25 1.35 1.99
C LEU A 127 3.33 1.09 0.48
N SER A 128 2.48 0.20 -0.06
CA SER A 128 2.46 -0.12 -1.50
C SER A 128 1.97 1.04 -2.37
N GLU A 129 1.23 1.99 -1.80
CA GLU A 129 0.80 3.21 -2.50
C GLU A 129 1.92 4.25 -2.64
N LEU A 130 3.05 4.08 -1.95
CA LEU A 130 4.18 4.98 -2.12
C LEU A 130 4.92 4.66 -3.42
N PRO A 131 5.01 5.61 -4.36
CA PRO A 131 5.61 5.35 -5.68
C PRO A 131 7.12 5.06 -5.61
N THR A 132 7.73 5.34 -4.46
CA THR A 132 9.16 5.10 -4.20
C THR A 132 9.45 3.72 -3.63
N LEU A 133 8.41 2.98 -3.26
CA LEU A 133 8.52 1.63 -2.73
C LEU A 133 7.85 0.63 -3.68
N GLN A 134 8.46 -0.54 -3.79
CA GLN A 134 7.89 -1.69 -4.50
C GLN A 134 8.16 -2.96 -3.71
N SER A 135 7.48 -4.03 -4.05
CA SER A 135 7.69 -5.35 -3.46
C SER A 135 7.63 -5.33 -1.92
N VAL A 136 6.63 -4.65 -1.38
CA VAL A 136 6.40 -4.62 0.07
C VAL A 136 6.09 -6.02 0.56
N SER A 137 6.77 -6.45 1.63
CA SER A 137 6.54 -7.73 2.30
C SER A 137 6.49 -7.51 3.81
N ILE A 138 5.55 -8.16 4.47
CA ILE A 138 5.39 -8.13 5.92
C ILE A 138 5.46 -9.57 6.42
N GLN A 139 6.43 -9.87 7.24
CA GLN A 139 6.66 -11.20 7.80
C GLN A 139 6.65 -11.14 9.32
N TYR A 140 6.08 -12.17 9.92
CA TYR A 140 6.04 -12.34 11.36
C TYR A 140 6.86 -13.55 11.77
N HIS A 141 7.70 -13.37 12.77
CA HIS A 141 8.53 -14.42 13.34
C HIS A 141 8.15 -14.59 14.81
N PRO A 142 7.73 -15.79 15.23
CA PRO A 142 7.55 -16.08 16.66
C PRO A 142 8.87 -15.86 17.40
N ASP A 143 8.83 -15.17 18.54
CA ASP A 143 10.00 -15.04 19.40
C ASP A 143 10.26 -16.38 20.09
N THR A 144 11.25 -17.12 19.59
CA THR A 144 11.63 -18.45 20.09
C THR A 144 12.39 -18.40 21.41
N LEU A 145 12.84 -17.22 21.83
CA LEU A 145 13.60 -17.06 23.08
C LEU A 145 12.71 -16.93 24.33
N ALA A 146 11.45 -16.61 24.12
CA ALA A 146 10.47 -16.47 25.19
C ALA A 146 9.64 -17.76 25.31
N THR A 147 10.00 -18.62 26.20
CA THR A 147 9.44 -19.97 26.37
C THR A 147 7.92 -19.98 26.65
N ASP A 148 7.31 -18.85 26.98
CA ASP A 148 5.87 -18.76 27.33
C ASP A 148 5.14 -17.54 26.77
N SER A 149 5.80 -16.66 26.00
CA SER A 149 5.16 -15.47 25.47
C SER A 149 4.75 -15.63 24.00
N ALA A 150 3.46 -15.49 23.72
CA ALA A 150 2.94 -15.40 22.38
C ALA A 150 3.29 -14.03 21.77
N VAL A 151 4.57 -13.83 21.45
CA VAL A 151 5.12 -12.59 20.86
C VAL A 151 5.55 -12.85 19.43
N LEU A 152 5.20 -11.90 18.54
CA LEU A 152 5.56 -11.90 17.12
C LEU A 152 6.44 -10.70 16.82
N ASP A 153 7.69 -10.94 16.43
CA ASP A 153 8.51 -9.93 15.79
C ASP A 153 8.02 -9.71 14.35
N CYS A 154 7.93 -8.45 13.94
CA CYS A 154 7.45 -8.06 12.62
C CYS A 154 8.57 -7.44 11.80
N ASP A 155 8.89 -8.06 10.67
CA ASP A 155 9.83 -7.56 9.68
C ASP A 155 9.08 -7.07 8.45
N ILE A 156 9.16 -5.77 8.19
CA ILE A 156 8.61 -5.12 7.00
C ILE A 156 9.78 -4.84 6.06
N THR A 157 9.71 -5.35 4.84
CA THR A 157 10.72 -5.10 3.81
C THR A 157 10.08 -4.47 2.60
N ALA A 158 10.74 -3.50 2.00
CA ALA A 158 10.32 -2.88 0.75
C ALA A 158 11.53 -2.52 -0.11
N ALA A 159 11.45 -2.77 -1.41
CA ALA A 159 12.51 -2.38 -2.33
C ALA A 159 12.33 -0.92 -2.77
N SER A 160 13.45 -0.17 -2.86
CA SER A 160 13.46 1.19 -3.41
C SER A 160 13.31 1.15 -4.93
N THR A 161 12.49 2.06 -5.49
CA THR A 161 12.45 2.33 -6.93
C THR A 161 13.35 3.50 -7.30
N GLN A 162 13.54 3.69 -8.61
CA GLN A 162 14.12 4.93 -9.11
C GLN A 162 13.19 6.10 -8.82
N THR A 163 13.72 7.11 -8.15
CA THR A 163 12.93 8.29 -7.78
C THR A 163 12.87 9.34 -8.89
N LYS A 164 13.81 9.29 -9.84
CA LYS A 164 13.91 10.26 -10.93
C LYS A 164 13.86 9.55 -12.27
N SER A 165 13.08 10.09 -13.20
CA SER A 165 13.06 9.66 -14.58
C SER A 165 12.99 10.87 -15.50
N ILE A 166 13.62 10.76 -16.67
CA ILE A 166 13.52 11.69 -17.76
C ILE A 166 13.18 10.89 -19.03
N GLY A 167 12.24 11.39 -19.79
CA GLY A 167 11.82 10.79 -21.04
C GLY A 167 11.53 11.87 -22.07
N GLY A 168 11.63 11.52 -23.33
CA GLY A 168 11.27 12.41 -24.43
C GLY A 168 10.77 11.60 -25.61
N ASP A 169 9.87 12.19 -26.39
CA ASP A 169 9.33 11.61 -27.60
C ASP A 169 9.27 12.65 -28.71
N ILE A 170 9.40 12.16 -29.94
CA ILE A 170 9.19 12.95 -31.17
C ILE A 170 8.20 12.15 -32.01
N VAL A 171 7.12 12.81 -32.40
CA VAL A 171 6.04 12.21 -33.20
C VAL A 171 5.85 12.99 -34.46
N GLY A 172 5.99 12.32 -35.60
CA GLY A 172 5.62 12.84 -36.91
C GLY A 172 4.20 12.44 -37.25
N THR A 173 3.38 13.35 -37.73
CA THR A 173 2.03 13.11 -38.22
C THR A 173 1.87 13.55 -39.67
N ASN A 174 1.16 12.74 -40.46
CA ASN A 174 0.76 13.11 -41.79
C ASN A 174 -0.73 12.75 -41.96
N SER A 175 -1.56 13.75 -42.07
CA SER A 175 -3.01 13.57 -42.20
C SER A 175 -3.52 14.43 -43.34
N SER A 176 -4.06 13.79 -44.38
CA SER A 176 -4.70 14.45 -45.54
C SER A 176 -3.84 15.49 -46.21
N GLY A 177 -2.51 15.31 -46.29
CA GLY A 177 -1.57 16.25 -46.88
C GLY A 177 -1.01 17.30 -45.92
N ASN A 178 -1.44 17.29 -44.67
CA ASN A 178 -0.86 18.12 -43.62
C ASN A 178 0.26 17.35 -42.94
N PHE A 179 1.40 17.98 -42.80
CA PHE A 179 2.57 17.41 -42.13
C PHE A 179 2.74 18.10 -40.78
N GLY A 180 2.81 17.31 -39.73
CA GLY A 180 3.05 17.78 -38.37
C GLY A 180 4.22 17.06 -37.71
N VAL A 181 4.94 17.77 -36.85
CA VAL A 181 5.95 17.25 -35.97
C VAL A 181 5.69 17.75 -34.54
N SER A 182 5.63 16.88 -33.60
CA SER A 182 5.55 17.25 -32.18
C SER A 182 6.64 16.56 -31.36
N SER A 183 7.08 17.22 -30.32
CA SER A 183 8.04 16.67 -29.37
C SER A 183 7.58 16.94 -27.95
N SER A 184 7.86 16.03 -27.05
CA SER A 184 7.66 16.25 -25.62
C SER A 184 8.90 15.85 -24.83
N LEU A 185 9.11 16.54 -23.70
CA LEU A 185 10.13 16.24 -22.72
C LEU A 185 9.45 16.13 -21.36
N ASN A 186 9.61 14.98 -20.71
CA ASN A 186 9.00 14.67 -19.42
C ASN A 186 10.09 14.47 -18.38
N PHE A 187 9.95 15.11 -17.24
CA PHE A 187 10.77 14.89 -16.05
C PHE A 187 9.86 14.54 -14.88
N GLN A 188 10.20 13.47 -14.17
CA GLN A 188 9.49 13.05 -12.96
C GLN A 188 10.46 12.84 -11.82
N ASN A 189 10.10 13.32 -10.62
CA ASN A 189 10.78 13.00 -9.38
C ASN A 189 9.72 12.57 -8.35
N SER A 190 9.78 11.31 -7.92
CA SER A 190 8.78 10.70 -7.03
C SER A 190 9.13 10.80 -5.54
N ASN A 191 10.19 11.54 -5.17
CA ASN A 191 10.61 11.72 -3.78
C ASN A 191 11.31 13.07 -3.57
N LEU A 192 10.62 14.15 -3.95
CA LEU A 192 11.22 15.48 -4.03
C LEU A 192 11.79 15.96 -2.70
N PHE A 193 11.02 15.79 -1.62
CA PHE A 193 11.37 16.21 -0.25
C PHE A 193 11.49 15.04 0.73
N HIS A 194 11.77 13.83 0.24
CA HIS A 194 11.86 12.60 1.06
C HIS A 194 10.57 12.22 1.82
N GLY A 195 9.41 12.63 1.32
CA GLY A 195 8.11 12.28 1.87
C GLY A 195 7.22 11.53 0.87
N GLY A 196 7.78 11.18 -0.31
CA GLY A 196 7.04 10.56 -1.40
C GLY A 196 6.28 11.58 -2.25
N GLU A 197 6.65 12.87 -2.18
CA GLU A 197 6.09 13.92 -3.04
C GLU A 197 6.53 13.69 -4.49
N GLN A 198 5.58 13.81 -5.41
CA GLN A 198 5.82 13.61 -6.83
C GLN A 198 5.80 14.95 -7.56
N LEU A 199 6.91 15.29 -8.20
CA LEU A 199 7.01 16.39 -9.15
C LEU A 199 6.99 15.80 -10.55
N HIS A 200 6.08 16.30 -11.39
CA HIS A 200 6.04 16.02 -12.82
C HIS A 200 6.14 17.34 -13.59
N LEU A 201 7.10 17.39 -14.51
CA LEU A 201 7.29 18.51 -15.42
C LEU A 201 7.20 17.98 -16.85
N GLN A 202 6.41 18.64 -17.68
CA GLN A 202 6.29 18.31 -19.10
C GLN A 202 6.45 19.58 -19.95
N LEU A 203 7.29 19.50 -20.96
CA LEU A 203 7.41 20.48 -22.02
C LEU A 203 6.93 19.85 -23.32
N ARG A 204 6.13 20.57 -24.07
CA ARG A 204 5.60 20.15 -25.38
C ARG A 204 5.86 21.22 -26.41
N GLY A 205 6.25 20.80 -27.61
CA GLY A 205 6.38 21.65 -28.76
C GLY A 205 5.84 20.91 -29.99
N GLY A 206 5.14 21.60 -30.88
CA GLY A 206 4.62 21.00 -32.10
C GLY A 206 4.52 22.05 -33.21
N TYR A 207 4.78 21.59 -34.42
CA TYR A 207 4.61 22.34 -35.63
C TYR A 207 3.74 21.56 -36.59
N GLU A 208 2.76 22.22 -37.19
CA GLU A 208 1.87 21.62 -38.18
C GLU A 208 1.75 22.56 -39.37
N SER A 209 2.08 22.02 -40.57
CA SER A 209 1.94 22.74 -41.86
C SER A 209 0.65 22.27 -42.53
N LEU A 210 -0.26 23.18 -42.75
CA LEU A 210 -1.57 22.96 -43.38
C LEU A 210 -1.52 23.29 -44.88
N GLY A 211 -0.72 22.63 -45.69
CA GLY A 211 -0.69 22.53 -47.16
C GLY A 211 -1.21 23.67 -48.03
N GLU A 212 -2.02 24.59 -47.55
CA GLU A 212 -2.49 25.80 -48.21
C GLU A 212 -1.84 27.04 -47.59
N ARG A 213 -1.33 27.86 -48.46
CA ARG A 213 -0.54 29.08 -48.18
C ARG A 213 -1.01 29.81 -46.91
N ARG A 214 -0.19 29.78 -45.84
CA ARG A 214 -0.24 30.69 -44.68
C ARG A 214 -0.88 30.26 -43.38
N ASN A 215 -1.06 28.99 -43.10
CA ASN A 215 -1.56 28.60 -41.78
C ASN A 215 -0.67 27.53 -41.12
N ASP A 216 0.60 27.84 -40.91
CA ASP A 216 1.46 27.03 -40.08
C ASP A 216 1.09 27.23 -38.60
N HIS A 217 0.82 26.17 -37.90
CA HIS A 217 0.53 26.21 -36.48
C HIS A 217 1.73 25.79 -35.65
N LEU A 218 2.19 26.70 -34.80
CA LEU A 218 3.20 26.41 -33.78
C LEU A 218 2.49 26.26 -32.42
N ASN A 219 2.60 25.09 -31.83
CA ASN A 219 2.06 24.79 -30.51
C ASN A 219 3.22 24.61 -29.53
N TYR A 220 3.15 25.23 -28.38
CA TYR A 220 4.07 25.00 -27.28
C TYR A 220 3.30 25.01 -25.98
N GLY A 221 3.77 24.22 -25.00
CA GLY A 221 3.15 24.13 -23.70
C GLY A 221 4.15 23.69 -22.68
N ALA A 222 3.95 24.13 -21.47
CA ALA A 222 4.66 23.66 -20.29
C ALA A 222 3.62 23.30 -19.22
N GLU A 223 3.82 22.16 -18.58
CA GLU A 223 2.97 21.68 -17.50
C GLU A 223 3.86 21.31 -16.31
N ALA A 224 3.46 21.73 -15.12
CA ALA A 224 4.11 21.36 -13.88
C ALA A 224 3.05 20.90 -12.89
N SER A 225 3.19 19.70 -12.35
CA SER A 225 2.33 19.21 -11.29
C SER A 225 3.13 18.72 -10.09
N LEU A 226 2.65 19.02 -8.89
CA LEU A 226 3.23 18.59 -7.63
C LEU A 226 2.15 17.88 -6.82
N THR A 227 2.34 16.59 -6.60
CA THR A 227 1.41 15.74 -5.85
C THR A 227 2.01 15.39 -4.49
N PHE A 228 1.26 15.63 -3.44
CA PHE A 228 1.61 15.24 -2.08
C PHE A 228 0.86 13.97 -1.70
N PRO A 229 1.52 12.92 -1.15
CA PRO A 229 0.86 11.69 -0.71
C PRO A 229 0.13 11.88 0.63
N ARG A 230 -0.40 13.08 0.88
CA ARG A 230 -1.16 13.48 2.07
C ARG A 230 -2.06 14.67 1.76
N LEU A 231 -3.14 14.81 2.53
CA LEU A 231 -3.94 16.05 2.51
C LEU A 231 -3.16 17.19 3.15
N LEU A 232 -2.96 18.25 2.40
CA LEU A 232 -2.44 19.53 2.89
C LEU A 232 -3.61 20.39 3.39
N VAL A 233 -4.29 19.96 4.45
CA VAL A 233 -5.32 20.78 5.11
C VAL A 233 -4.75 21.44 6.35
N PRO A 234 -5.05 22.72 6.63
CA PRO A 234 -4.52 23.45 7.79
C PRO A 234 -5.12 23.00 9.12
N PHE A 235 -5.96 21.94 9.14
CA PHE A 235 -6.60 21.44 10.34
C PHE A 235 -5.70 20.46 11.09
N ARG A 236 -5.72 20.59 12.41
CA ARG A 236 -4.91 19.87 13.39
C ARG A 236 -5.06 18.35 13.21
N HIS A 237 -4.01 17.67 12.79
CA HIS A 237 -4.02 16.24 12.58
C HIS A 237 -4.08 15.49 13.91
N SER A 238 -4.96 14.51 14.00
CA SER A 238 -4.94 13.47 15.03
C SER A 238 -3.61 12.70 15.00
N LYS A 239 -3.03 12.42 16.17
CA LYS A 239 -1.74 11.72 16.33
C LYS A 239 -1.83 10.20 16.07
N GLY A 240 -2.69 9.73 15.18
CA GLY A 240 -2.83 8.32 14.81
C GLY A 240 -2.60 8.08 13.33
N PRO A 241 -2.39 6.82 12.90
CA PRO A 241 -2.40 6.48 11.49
C PRO A 241 -3.75 6.87 10.90
N SER A 242 -3.74 7.66 9.82
CA SER A 242 -5.00 8.09 9.20
C SER A 242 -5.57 6.94 8.37
N THR A 243 -6.83 6.64 8.60
CA THR A 243 -7.58 5.61 7.86
C THR A 243 -7.93 6.08 6.44
N ILE A 244 -7.72 7.36 6.13
CA ILE A 244 -8.03 7.97 4.83
C ILE A 244 -6.72 8.21 4.10
N LEU A 245 -6.50 7.43 3.06
CA LEU A 245 -5.43 7.66 2.08
C LEU A 245 -5.91 8.75 1.13
N SER A 246 -5.30 9.91 1.22
CA SER A 246 -5.69 11.08 0.46
C SER A 246 -4.46 11.78 -0.08
N SER A 247 -4.56 12.31 -1.28
CA SER A 247 -3.49 13.05 -1.94
C SER A 247 -3.95 14.47 -2.31
N THR A 248 -3.01 15.39 -2.42
CA THR A 248 -3.24 16.74 -2.93
C THR A 248 -2.33 16.97 -4.12
N SER A 249 -2.88 17.38 -5.28
CA SER A 249 -2.11 17.80 -6.43
C SER A 249 -2.31 19.29 -6.72
N LEU A 250 -1.22 19.94 -7.15
CA LEU A 250 -1.18 21.31 -7.63
C LEU A 250 -0.71 21.24 -9.09
N GLN A 251 -1.48 21.83 -9.98
CA GLN A 251 -1.20 21.94 -11.41
C GLN A 251 -0.95 23.39 -11.79
#